data_57de639cbdb12072f687a179a1314ecf
#
_entry.id   57de639cbdb12072f687a179a1314ecf
#
_cell.length_a   1.000
_cell.length_b   1.000
_cell.length_c   1.000
_cell.angle_alpha   90.00
_cell.angle_beta   90.00
_cell.angle_gamma   90.00
#
_symmetry.space_group_name_H-M   'P 1'
#
loop_
_entity.id
_entity.type
_entity.pdbx_description
1 polymer ?
#
loop_
_entity_poly.entity_id
_entity_poly.type
_entity_poly.pdbx_seq_one_letter_code
_entity_poly.pdbx_strand_id
1 'polypeptide(L)'
;VHSGDSACSLPPYTLPADVIAELENQTRQLGLALGVVGLMNVQYAIQDGVIFLLEVNPRASRTAPFVAKATGLPIARIAAKVMAGEKISALGLAPPSLSHMSVKEVVFPFSRFPGVDTVLGPEMRSTGEVMGIDVNFAKARAKSLIGVGARMPETGCVFISLKDADKPEMAGAARRLLEMGFTIMATGGTADYLSAQGLDVERVNKVLEGRPHIVDALKNGVVDLIFNTTEGAQAVKDSRSIRITALAQKIPCITTAAGARAAVQAIEALRAGGVEVASLQSYFAN
;
A
#
# COMPACT_ATOMS: atom_id res chain seq x y z
N VAL A 1 12.25 1.19 4.70
CA VAL A 1 10.95 1.49 5.33
C VAL A 1 10.61 0.37 6.29
N HIS A 2 10.16 0.71 7.48
CA HIS A 2 9.75 -0.27 8.48
C HIS A 2 8.50 -1.05 8.01
N SER A 3 8.45 -2.37 8.25
CA SER A 3 7.33 -3.22 7.82
C SER A 3 5.98 -2.81 8.43
N GLY A 4 5.99 -2.26 9.66
CA GLY A 4 4.82 -1.67 10.31
C GLY A 4 4.24 -0.46 9.59
N ASP A 5 5.03 0.22 8.76
CA ASP A 5 4.64 1.40 7.97
C ASP A 5 4.22 1.06 6.53
N SER A 6 4.01 -0.22 6.24
CA SER A 6 3.64 -0.70 4.91
C SER A 6 2.19 -1.15 4.85
N ALA A 7 1.50 -0.81 3.76
CA ALA A 7 0.24 -1.45 3.40
C ALA A 7 0.50 -2.90 2.98
N CYS A 8 -0.47 -3.78 3.19
CA CYS A 8 -0.38 -5.16 2.71
C CYS A 8 -1.76 -5.73 2.37
N SER A 9 -1.78 -6.79 1.56
CA SER A 9 -2.98 -7.55 1.21
C SER A 9 -2.91 -8.99 1.67
N LEU A 10 -4.04 -9.56 2.05
CA LEU A 10 -4.20 -10.95 2.41
C LEU A 10 -5.51 -11.48 1.79
N PRO A 11 -5.47 -12.57 1.01
CA PRO A 11 -4.27 -13.29 0.56
C PRO A 11 -3.31 -12.43 -0.28
N PRO A 12 -2.05 -12.90 -0.55
CA PRO A 12 -1.13 -12.21 -1.45
C PRO A 12 -1.76 -11.98 -2.83
N TYR A 13 -1.68 -10.74 -3.34
CA TYR A 13 -2.43 -10.35 -4.54
C TYR A 13 -1.68 -10.62 -5.86
N THR A 14 -0.36 -10.48 -5.84
CA THR A 14 0.46 -10.56 -7.06
C THR A 14 1.47 -11.70 -7.07
N LEU A 15 1.65 -12.41 -5.95
CA LEU A 15 2.62 -13.49 -5.86
C LEU A 15 2.11 -14.77 -6.52
N PRO A 16 2.92 -15.46 -7.33
CA PRO A 16 2.63 -16.78 -7.86
C PRO A 16 2.46 -17.82 -6.75
N ALA A 17 1.65 -18.84 -6.99
CA ALA A 17 1.32 -19.87 -6.00
C ALA A 17 2.56 -20.70 -5.56
N ASP A 18 3.49 -20.97 -6.45
CA ASP A 18 4.75 -21.67 -6.18
C ASP A 18 5.66 -20.86 -5.23
N VAL A 19 5.72 -19.54 -5.41
CA VAL A 19 6.46 -18.65 -4.51
C VAL A 19 5.81 -18.62 -3.13
N ILE A 20 4.48 -18.59 -3.06
CA ILE A 20 3.75 -18.64 -1.77
C ILE A 20 4.04 -19.97 -1.05
N ALA A 21 3.98 -21.10 -1.77
CA ALA A 21 4.27 -22.42 -1.20
C ALA A 21 5.70 -22.52 -0.65
N GLU A 22 6.67 -21.93 -1.36
CA GLU A 22 8.06 -21.90 -0.90
C GLU A 22 8.24 -20.99 0.32
N LEU A 23 7.60 -19.81 0.37
CA LEU A 23 7.59 -18.95 1.56
C LEU A 23 7.02 -19.67 2.78
N GLU A 24 5.94 -20.42 2.62
CA GLU A 24 5.33 -21.21 3.68
C GLU A 24 6.27 -22.33 4.15
N ASN A 25 6.93 -23.02 3.21
CA ASN A 25 7.90 -24.06 3.51
C ASN A 25 9.09 -23.53 4.32
N GLN A 26 9.70 -22.42 3.85
CA GLN A 26 10.82 -21.78 4.55
C GLN A 26 10.41 -21.29 5.94
N THR A 27 9.22 -20.68 6.05
CA THR A 27 8.69 -20.20 7.34
C THR A 27 8.50 -21.36 8.32
N ARG A 28 7.99 -22.53 7.85
CA ARG A 28 7.83 -23.72 8.68
C ARG A 28 9.17 -24.27 9.16
N GLN A 29 10.17 -24.34 8.27
CA GLN A 29 11.52 -24.78 8.63
C GLN A 29 12.16 -23.86 9.66
N LEU A 30 12.04 -22.54 9.49
CA LEU A 30 12.54 -21.55 10.44
C LEU A 30 11.88 -21.70 11.82
N GLY A 31 10.56 -21.85 11.86
CA GLY A 31 9.83 -22.04 13.10
C GLY A 31 10.26 -23.27 13.88
N LEU A 32 10.49 -24.40 13.16
CA LEU A 32 10.98 -25.65 13.76
C LEU A 32 12.43 -25.53 14.23
N ALA A 33 13.32 -24.97 13.40
CA ALA A 33 14.73 -24.80 13.73
C ALA A 33 14.97 -23.89 14.94
N LEU A 34 14.13 -22.86 15.10
CA LEU A 34 14.21 -21.92 16.22
C LEU A 34 13.42 -22.38 17.45
N GLY A 35 12.72 -23.51 17.39
CA GLY A 35 11.90 -24.02 18.48
C GLY A 35 10.81 -23.03 18.91
N VAL A 36 10.19 -22.35 17.96
CA VAL A 36 9.20 -21.30 18.26
C VAL A 36 7.96 -21.88 18.89
N VAL A 37 7.56 -21.33 20.04
CA VAL A 37 6.32 -21.63 20.74
C VAL A 37 5.45 -20.38 20.77
N GLY A 38 4.25 -20.44 20.16
CA GLY A 38 3.34 -19.30 20.06
C GLY A 38 3.35 -18.66 18.68
N LEU A 39 3.73 -17.39 18.57
CA LEU A 39 3.71 -16.63 17.31
C LEU A 39 5.13 -16.33 16.80
N MET A 40 5.24 -16.29 15.51
CA MET A 40 6.43 -15.85 14.77
C MET A 40 6.00 -14.94 13.62
N ASN A 41 6.81 -13.95 13.33
CA ASN A 41 6.70 -13.09 12.15
C ASN A 41 8.01 -13.18 11.36
N VAL A 42 7.90 -13.45 10.08
CA VAL A 42 9.04 -13.49 9.16
C VAL A 42 8.87 -12.42 8.09
N GLN A 43 9.94 -11.71 7.77
CA GLN A 43 9.96 -10.76 6.68
C GLN A 43 10.86 -11.28 5.56
N TYR A 44 10.29 -11.30 4.37
CA TYR A 44 10.98 -11.68 3.15
C TYR A 44 10.99 -10.52 2.16
N ALA A 45 11.99 -10.48 1.29
CA ALA A 45 11.95 -9.73 0.04
C ALA A 45 12.02 -10.72 -1.13
N ILE A 46 11.35 -10.36 -2.23
CA ILE A 46 11.36 -11.18 -3.45
C ILE A 46 11.84 -10.30 -4.58
N GLN A 47 12.89 -10.72 -5.26
CA GLN A 47 13.44 -10.03 -6.42
C GLN A 47 13.75 -11.06 -7.50
N ASP A 48 13.21 -10.88 -8.70
CA ASP A 48 13.42 -11.75 -9.86
C ASP A 48 13.15 -13.24 -9.55
N GLY A 49 12.10 -13.51 -8.76
CA GLY A 49 11.72 -14.87 -8.32
C GLY A 49 12.57 -15.43 -7.17
N VAL A 50 13.61 -14.74 -6.74
CA VAL A 50 14.47 -15.17 -5.62
C VAL A 50 13.92 -14.63 -4.30
N ILE A 51 13.75 -15.51 -3.31
CA ILE A 51 13.29 -15.17 -1.97
C ILE A 51 14.49 -14.88 -1.08
N PHE A 52 14.48 -13.70 -0.47
CA PHE A 52 15.48 -13.25 0.51
C PHE A 52 14.85 -13.16 1.89
N LEU A 53 15.40 -13.89 2.84
CA LEU A 53 15.05 -13.75 4.25
C LEU A 53 15.69 -12.47 4.81
N LEU A 54 14.87 -11.55 5.30
CA LEU A 54 15.33 -10.30 5.91
C LEU A 54 15.47 -10.42 7.42
N GLU A 55 14.40 -10.88 8.10
CA GLU A 55 14.42 -11.09 9.55
C GLU A 55 13.38 -12.11 10.01
N VAL A 56 13.63 -12.71 11.16
CA VAL A 56 12.71 -13.59 11.88
C VAL A 56 12.48 -13.04 13.27
N ASN A 57 11.23 -12.83 13.62
CA ASN A 57 10.82 -12.34 14.94
C ASN A 57 9.98 -13.40 15.65
N PRO A 58 10.51 -14.19 16.59
CA PRO A 58 9.77 -15.23 17.32
C PRO A 58 8.90 -14.61 18.43
N ARG A 59 8.00 -13.76 18.04
CA ARG A 59 7.06 -13.00 18.88
C ARG A 59 5.85 -12.57 18.07
N ALA A 60 4.78 -12.11 18.75
CA ALA A 60 3.67 -11.44 18.09
C ALA A 60 4.13 -10.17 17.37
N SER A 61 3.50 -9.87 16.22
CA SER A 61 3.69 -8.63 15.47
C SER A 61 2.43 -7.77 15.56
N ARG A 62 2.55 -6.50 15.17
CA ARG A 62 1.38 -5.60 15.02
C ARG A 62 0.40 -6.09 13.94
N THR A 63 0.88 -6.88 12.99
CA THR A 63 0.04 -7.46 11.93
C THR A 63 -0.85 -8.62 12.43
N ALA A 64 -0.56 -9.18 13.61
CA ALA A 64 -1.35 -10.30 14.14
C ALA A 64 -2.86 -10.01 14.27
N PRO A 65 -3.32 -8.84 14.77
CA PRO A 65 -4.75 -8.51 14.79
C PRO A 65 -5.38 -8.41 13.39
N PHE A 66 -4.63 -7.87 12.41
CA PHE A 66 -5.08 -7.82 11.02
C PHE A 66 -5.26 -9.24 10.45
N VAL A 67 -4.26 -10.11 10.60
CA VAL A 67 -4.32 -11.48 10.11
C VAL A 67 -5.46 -12.25 10.78
N ALA A 68 -5.65 -12.09 12.10
CA ALA A 68 -6.74 -12.74 12.82
C ALA A 68 -8.12 -12.33 12.28
N LYS A 69 -8.32 -11.04 12.01
CA LYS A 69 -9.58 -10.54 11.42
C LYS A 69 -9.75 -10.97 9.97
N ALA A 70 -8.68 -10.93 9.18
CA ALA A 70 -8.71 -11.30 7.77
C ALA A 70 -8.95 -12.78 7.52
N THR A 71 -8.54 -13.65 8.47
CA THR A 71 -8.67 -15.12 8.35
C THR A 71 -9.81 -15.71 9.17
N GLY A 72 -10.40 -14.93 10.08
CA GLY A 72 -11.38 -15.44 11.06
C GLY A 72 -10.74 -16.30 12.17
N LEU A 73 -9.43 -16.51 12.13
CA LEU A 73 -8.73 -17.34 13.13
C LEU A 73 -8.30 -16.50 14.35
N PRO A 74 -8.65 -16.90 15.57
CA PRO A 74 -8.25 -16.18 16.79
C PRO A 74 -6.79 -16.48 17.15
N ILE A 75 -5.83 -16.08 16.29
CA ILE A 75 -4.42 -16.48 16.35
C ILE A 75 -3.75 -16.14 17.70
N ALA A 76 -4.10 -15.01 18.34
CA ALA A 76 -3.57 -14.67 19.65
C ALA A 76 -4.04 -15.66 20.74
N ARG A 77 -5.31 -16.08 20.70
CA ARG A 77 -5.86 -17.10 21.60
C ARG A 77 -5.22 -18.46 21.35
N ILE A 78 -5.03 -18.83 20.08
CA ILE A 78 -4.35 -20.07 19.68
C ILE A 78 -2.93 -20.07 20.26
N ALA A 79 -2.18 -18.98 20.03
CA ALA A 79 -0.83 -18.84 20.52
C ALA A 79 -0.75 -18.95 22.06
N ALA A 80 -1.66 -18.30 22.79
CA ALA A 80 -1.69 -18.39 24.24
C ALA A 80 -1.92 -19.83 24.74
N LYS A 81 -2.77 -20.60 24.08
CA LYS A 81 -3.00 -22.02 24.41
C LYS A 81 -1.75 -22.87 24.14
N VAL A 82 -1.09 -22.66 23.00
CA VAL A 82 0.17 -23.34 22.67
C VAL A 82 1.27 -22.99 23.67
N MET A 83 1.38 -21.72 24.07
CA MET A 83 2.34 -21.30 25.10
C MET A 83 2.02 -21.87 26.48
N ALA A 84 0.75 -22.20 26.76
CA ALA A 84 0.31 -22.89 27.98
C ALA A 84 0.48 -24.40 27.89
N GLY A 85 1.04 -24.95 26.80
CA GLY A 85 1.35 -26.37 26.65
C GLY A 85 0.37 -27.20 25.82
N GLU A 86 -0.72 -26.60 25.30
CA GLU A 86 -1.58 -27.31 24.37
C GLU A 86 -0.86 -27.60 23.05
N LYS A 87 -1.01 -28.81 22.53
CA LYS A 87 -0.44 -29.16 21.21
C LYS A 87 -1.30 -28.58 20.08
N ILE A 88 -0.67 -28.05 19.04
CA ILE A 88 -1.36 -27.53 17.84
C ILE A 88 -2.27 -28.57 17.23
N SER A 89 -1.86 -29.86 17.22
CA SER A 89 -2.66 -30.97 16.69
C SER A 89 -3.98 -31.21 17.46
N ALA A 90 -4.03 -30.80 18.72
CA ALA A 90 -5.26 -30.93 19.55
C ALA A 90 -6.26 -29.79 19.31
N LEU A 91 -5.84 -28.70 18.65
CA LEU A 91 -6.67 -27.52 18.45
C LEU A 91 -7.60 -27.61 17.22
N GLY A 92 -7.51 -28.67 16.42
CA GLY A 92 -8.37 -28.87 15.24
C GLY A 92 -8.30 -27.76 14.20
N LEU A 93 -7.12 -27.14 14.06
CA LEU A 93 -6.93 -26.02 13.13
C LEU A 93 -6.92 -26.49 11.68
N ALA A 94 -7.69 -25.83 10.83
CA ALA A 94 -7.65 -25.99 9.38
C ALA A 94 -7.09 -24.71 8.73
N PRO A 95 -6.39 -24.83 7.59
CA PRO A 95 -6.01 -23.67 6.81
C PRO A 95 -7.24 -22.83 6.45
N PRO A 96 -7.19 -21.49 6.58
CA PRO A 96 -8.34 -20.66 6.23
C PRO A 96 -8.56 -20.69 4.71
N SER A 97 -9.83 -20.90 4.30
CA SER A 97 -10.27 -20.68 2.92
C SER A 97 -10.84 -19.30 2.81
N LEU A 98 -10.18 -18.41 2.06
CA LEU A 98 -10.58 -17.01 1.93
C LEU A 98 -11.28 -16.79 0.59
N SER A 99 -12.56 -16.40 0.62
CA SER A 99 -13.33 -15.97 -0.54
C SER A 99 -13.34 -14.45 -0.73
N HIS A 100 -12.54 -13.75 0.06
CA HIS A 100 -12.45 -12.30 0.11
C HIS A 100 -10.99 -11.83 0.15
N MET A 101 -10.79 -10.54 -0.13
CA MET A 101 -9.52 -9.85 0.00
C MET A 101 -9.57 -8.90 1.21
N SER A 102 -8.51 -8.89 1.97
CA SER A 102 -8.30 -7.92 3.06
C SER A 102 -7.07 -7.07 2.76
N VAL A 103 -7.20 -5.75 2.92
CA VAL A 103 -6.11 -4.81 2.75
C VAL A 103 -5.90 -4.05 4.04
N LYS A 104 -4.70 -4.14 4.58
CA LYS A 104 -4.25 -3.30 5.70
C LYS A 104 -3.70 -2.00 5.16
N GLU A 105 -4.11 -0.88 5.73
CA GLU A 105 -3.51 0.43 5.50
C GLU A 105 -3.06 1.03 6.83
N VAL A 106 -2.00 1.84 6.79
CA VAL A 106 -1.37 2.41 7.99
C VAL A 106 -1.89 3.82 8.25
N VAL A 107 -1.98 4.17 9.53
CA VAL A 107 -2.35 5.52 9.98
C VAL A 107 -1.09 6.25 10.42
N PHE A 108 -0.82 7.39 9.79
CA PHE A 108 0.29 8.27 10.15
C PHE A 108 -0.21 9.55 10.83
N PRO A 109 0.47 10.03 11.87
CA PRO A 109 0.08 11.25 12.59
C PRO A 109 0.61 12.54 11.93
N PHE A 110 1.12 12.48 10.70
CA PHE A 110 1.83 13.59 10.06
C PHE A 110 1.00 14.88 9.98
N SER A 111 -0.32 14.77 9.79
CA SER A 111 -1.22 15.94 9.74
C SER A 111 -1.28 16.74 11.06
N ARG A 112 -0.84 16.16 12.19
CA ARG A 112 -0.77 16.82 13.49
C ARG A 112 0.50 17.66 13.67
N PHE A 113 1.46 17.55 12.76
CA PHE A 113 2.76 18.22 12.84
C PHE A 113 2.98 19.09 11.60
N PRO A 114 2.59 20.37 11.63
CA PRO A 114 2.74 21.28 10.48
C PRO A 114 4.19 21.36 10.01
N GLY A 115 4.39 21.27 8.67
CA GLY A 115 5.73 21.37 8.05
C GLY A 115 6.59 20.11 8.14
N VAL A 116 6.08 19.02 8.73
CA VAL A 116 6.82 17.74 8.74
C VAL A 116 6.90 17.15 7.33
N ASP A 117 8.03 16.53 7.03
CA ASP A 117 8.19 15.72 5.82
C ASP A 117 7.69 14.28 6.07
N THR A 118 6.91 13.75 5.13
CA THR A 118 6.30 12.42 5.23
C THR A 118 7.23 11.27 4.79
N VAL A 119 8.52 11.55 4.59
CA VAL A 119 9.52 10.53 4.23
C VAL A 119 9.61 9.47 5.33
N LEU A 120 9.47 8.21 4.92
CA LEU A 120 9.60 7.05 5.79
C LEU A 120 11.05 6.55 5.81
N GLY A 121 11.46 6.03 6.95
CA GLY A 121 12.80 5.49 7.20
C GLY A 121 12.74 4.10 7.84
N PRO A 122 13.82 3.65 8.46
CA PRO A 122 13.88 2.36 9.15
C PRO A 122 13.08 2.34 10.46
N GLU A 123 12.79 3.51 11.03
CA GLU A 123 12.00 3.64 12.24
C GLU A 123 10.51 3.67 11.93
N MET A 124 9.72 2.98 12.74
CA MET A 124 8.27 2.97 12.62
C MET A 124 7.67 4.32 13.01
N ARG A 125 6.85 4.90 12.12
CA ARG A 125 6.18 6.20 12.31
C ARG A 125 4.65 6.09 12.39
N SER A 126 4.09 4.96 11.99
CA SER A 126 2.64 4.73 12.07
C SER A 126 2.17 4.62 13.53
N THR A 127 0.97 5.14 13.79
CA THR A 127 0.32 5.11 15.11
C THR A 127 -0.82 4.11 15.19
N GLY A 128 -1.22 3.53 14.06
CA GLY A 128 -2.29 2.56 13.99
C GLY A 128 -2.42 1.99 12.58
N GLU A 129 -3.42 1.14 12.41
CA GLU A 129 -3.74 0.53 11.14
C GLU A 129 -5.25 0.33 11.00
N VAL A 130 -5.74 0.28 9.77
CA VAL A 130 -7.11 -0.03 9.41
C VAL A 130 -7.14 -1.21 8.46
N MET A 131 -8.29 -1.86 8.33
CA MET A 131 -8.52 -2.95 7.40
C MET A 131 -9.70 -2.62 6.48
N GLY A 132 -9.47 -2.70 5.17
CA GLY A 132 -10.52 -2.83 4.17
C GLY A 132 -10.71 -4.30 3.84
N ILE A 133 -11.95 -4.76 3.74
CA ILE A 133 -12.32 -6.13 3.38
C ILE A 133 -13.44 -6.12 2.35
N ASP A 134 -13.28 -6.89 1.27
CA ASP A 134 -14.30 -7.03 0.22
C ASP A 134 -14.03 -8.30 -0.61
N VAL A 135 -14.96 -8.65 -1.49
CA VAL A 135 -14.83 -9.79 -2.41
C VAL A 135 -13.66 -9.66 -3.40
N ASN A 136 -13.21 -8.43 -3.67
CA ASN A 136 -12.07 -8.20 -4.55
C ASN A 136 -11.10 -7.15 -3.99
N PHE A 137 -9.89 -7.15 -4.52
CA PHE A 137 -8.79 -6.28 -4.08
C PHE A 137 -9.12 -4.79 -4.24
N ALA A 138 -9.69 -4.37 -5.37
CA ALA A 138 -9.95 -2.96 -5.66
C ALA A 138 -10.90 -2.32 -4.65
N LYS A 139 -12.01 -3.00 -4.32
CA LYS A 139 -12.96 -2.58 -3.28
C LYS A 139 -12.36 -2.64 -1.87
N ALA A 140 -11.61 -3.71 -1.54
CA ALA A 140 -10.91 -3.81 -0.26
C ALA A 140 -9.89 -2.67 -0.10
N ARG A 141 -9.15 -2.34 -1.17
CA ARG A 141 -8.22 -1.20 -1.20
C ARG A 141 -8.95 0.13 -1.02
N ALA A 142 -10.05 0.35 -1.73
CA ALA A 142 -10.87 1.56 -1.57
C ALA A 142 -11.34 1.74 -0.12
N LYS A 143 -11.86 0.67 0.50
CA LYS A 143 -12.28 0.68 1.91
C LYS A 143 -11.12 1.01 2.88
N SER A 144 -9.93 0.46 2.63
CA SER A 144 -8.75 0.76 3.47
C SER A 144 -8.33 2.21 3.37
N LEU A 145 -8.37 2.81 2.17
CA LEU A 145 -8.09 4.23 1.95
C LEU A 145 -9.11 5.13 2.65
N ILE A 146 -10.41 4.81 2.53
CA ILE A 146 -11.48 5.52 3.26
C ILE A 146 -11.25 5.41 4.77
N GLY A 147 -10.86 4.23 5.25
CA GLY A 147 -10.62 3.98 6.68
C GLY A 147 -9.50 4.83 7.28
N VAL A 148 -8.47 5.18 6.54
CA VAL A 148 -7.41 6.12 6.97
C VAL A 148 -7.78 7.59 6.74
N GLY A 149 -8.98 7.87 6.22
CA GLY A 149 -9.45 9.21 5.92
C GLY A 149 -8.88 9.80 4.63
N ALA A 150 -8.27 8.99 3.77
CA ALA A 150 -7.84 9.42 2.45
C ALA A 150 -9.06 9.60 1.54
N ARG A 151 -9.23 10.80 1.01
CA ARG A 151 -10.27 11.12 0.04
C ARG A 151 -9.69 10.93 -1.36
N MET A 152 -9.93 9.77 -1.95
CA MET A 152 -9.52 9.53 -3.33
C MET A 152 -10.45 10.30 -4.27
N PRO A 153 -9.91 11.11 -5.19
CA PRO A 153 -10.73 11.85 -6.15
C PRO A 153 -11.34 10.87 -7.17
N GLU A 154 -12.55 11.16 -7.62
CA GLU A 154 -13.20 10.42 -8.70
C GLU A 154 -13.06 11.12 -10.04
N THR A 155 -12.65 12.40 -10.05
CA THR A 155 -12.36 13.26 -11.20
C THR A 155 -11.30 14.28 -10.80
N GLY A 156 -10.76 15.04 -11.74
CA GLY A 156 -9.83 16.14 -11.49
C GLY A 156 -8.47 15.94 -12.12
N CYS A 157 -7.44 16.52 -11.54
CA CYS A 157 -6.07 16.50 -12.06
C CYS A 157 -5.15 15.61 -11.23
N VAL A 158 -4.41 14.73 -11.89
CA VAL A 158 -3.38 13.89 -11.27
C VAL A 158 -2.00 14.39 -11.65
N PHE A 159 -1.19 14.74 -10.66
CA PHE A 159 0.22 15.03 -10.88
C PHE A 159 1.05 13.75 -10.82
N ILE A 160 1.88 13.52 -11.84
CA ILE A 160 2.73 12.34 -11.97
C ILE A 160 4.21 12.74 -12.15
N SER A 161 5.06 12.27 -11.25
CA SER A 161 6.52 12.42 -11.35
C SER A 161 7.19 11.11 -10.97
N LEU A 162 7.82 10.45 -11.94
CA LEU A 162 8.31 9.08 -11.80
C LEU A 162 9.82 9.02 -12.00
N LYS A 163 10.48 8.16 -11.23
CA LYS A 163 11.81 7.66 -11.57
C LYS A 163 11.75 6.81 -12.84
N ASP A 164 12.85 6.72 -13.57
CA ASP A 164 12.86 6.10 -14.90
C ASP A 164 12.42 4.63 -14.88
N ALA A 165 12.83 3.87 -13.89
CA ALA A 165 12.47 2.47 -13.74
C ALA A 165 10.95 2.21 -13.58
N ASP A 166 10.20 3.18 -13.05
CA ASP A 166 8.76 3.03 -12.79
C ASP A 166 7.88 3.49 -13.96
N LYS A 167 8.43 4.21 -14.93
CA LYS A 167 7.68 4.79 -16.06
C LYS A 167 6.94 3.74 -16.89
N PRO A 168 7.58 2.60 -17.31
CA PRO A 168 6.90 1.57 -18.12
C PRO A 168 5.68 1.00 -17.41
N GLU A 169 5.82 0.69 -16.12
CA GLU A 169 4.76 0.12 -15.30
C GLU A 169 3.59 1.07 -15.09
N MET A 170 3.87 2.37 -15.03
CA MET A 170 2.87 3.40 -14.76
C MET A 170 2.13 3.92 -15.99
N ALA A 171 2.59 3.65 -17.21
CA ALA A 171 1.93 4.10 -18.43
C ALA A 171 0.49 3.55 -18.55
N GLY A 172 0.28 2.28 -18.18
CA GLY A 172 -1.06 1.69 -18.15
C GLY A 172 -1.98 2.35 -17.12
N ALA A 173 -1.47 2.69 -15.94
CA ALA A 173 -2.23 3.39 -14.91
C ALA A 173 -2.60 4.83 -15.35
N ALA A 174 -1.68 5.54 -16.00
CA ALA A 174 -1.93 6.87 -16.55
C ALA A 174 -3.02 6.82 -17.64
N ARG A 175 -2.99 5.83 -18.54
CA ARG A 175 -4.02 5.63 -19.57
C ARG A 175 -5.40 5.44 -18.95
N ARG A 176 -5.52 4.58 -17.94
CA ARG A 176 -6.79 4.34 -17.24
C ARG A 176 -7.34 5.60 -16.56
N LEU A 177 -6.47 6.46 -16.01
CA LEU A 177 -6.88 7.75 -15.45
C LEU A 177 -7.47 8.67 -16.54
N LEU A 178 -6.82 8.78 -17.71
CA LEU A 178 -7.32 9.56 -18.83
C LEU A 178 -8.67 9.01 -19.33
N GLU A 179 -8.82 7.69 -19.46
CA GLU A 179 -10.07 7.02 -19.84
C GLU A 179 -11.20 7.28 -18.83
N MET A 180 -10.86 7.48 -17.58
CA MET A 180 -11.79 7.90 -16.53
C MET A 180 -12.09 9.43 -16.55
N GLY A 181 -11.47 10.20 -17.43
CA GLY A 181 -11.68 11.64 -17.57
C GLY A 181 -10.85 12.50 -16.62
N PHE A 182 -9.81 11.96 -16.00
CA PHE A 182 -8.82 12.78 -15.32
C PHE A 182 -7.93 13.51 -16.30
N THR A 183 -7.43 14.68 -15.91
CA THR A 183 -6.30 15.32 -16.58
C THR A 183 -5.00 14.92 -15.91
N ILE A 184 -3.89 14.91 -16.64
CA ILE A 184 -2.60 14.55 -16.12
C ILE A 184 -1.62 15.71 -16.28
N MET A 185 -1.00 16.13 -15.20
CA MET A 185 0.18 16.99 -15.18
C MET A 185 1.41 16.15 -14.85
N ALA A 186 2.54 16.35 -15.54
CA ALA A 186 3.76 15.60 -15.26
C ALA A 186 5.02 16.45 -15.39
N THR A 187 6.08 16.07 -14.63
CA THR A 187 7.39 16.69 -14.79
C THR A 187 8.09 16.27 -16.08
N GLY A 188 8.98 17.08 -16.61
CA GLY A 188 9.61 16.98 -17.93
C GLY A 188 9.84 15.55 -18.43
N GLY A 189 10.75 14.79 -17.79
CA GLY A 189 11.06 13.44 -18.27
C GLY A 189 9.92 12.41 -18.12
N THR A 190 8.96 12.63 -17.20
CA THR A 190 7.75 11.82 -17.10
C THR A 190 6.75 12.19 -18.19
N ALA A 191 6.57 13.51 -18.44
CA ALA A 191 5.70 14.01 -19.50
C ALA A 191 6.17 13.52 -20.87
N ASP A 192 7.47 13.65 -21.18
CA ASP A 192 8.07 13.20 -22.43
C ASP A 192 7.82 11.70 -22.66
N TYR A 193 7.99 10.87 -21.61
CA TYR A 193 7.75 9.44 -21.69
C TYR A 193 6.28 9.11 -21.94
N LEU A 194 5.36 9.70 -21.18
CA LEU A 194 3.92 9.41 -21.30
C LEU A 194 3.37 9.92 -22.65
N SER A 195 3.79 11.10 -23.09
CA SER A 195 3.41 11.64 -24.43
C SER A 195 3.91 10.75 -25.57
N ALA A 196 5.11 10.18 -25.45
CA ALA A 196 5.63 9.20 -26.42
C ALA A 196 4.79 7.91 -26.47
N GLN A 197 4.03 7.60 -25.41
CA GLN A 197 3.06 6.50 -25.37
C GLN A 197 1.66 6.91 -25.91
N GLY A 198 1.54 8.11 -26.47
CA GLY A 198 0.28 8.66 -27.01
C GLY A 198 -0.70 9.13 -25.94
N LEU A 199 -0.24 9.45 -24.74
CA LEU A 199 -1.07 9.97 -23.66
C LEU A 199 -1.04 11.50 -23.65
N ASP A 200 -2.22 12.11 -23.44
CA ASP A 200 -2.34 13.58 -23.32
C ASP A 200 -1.91 14.01 -21.91
N VAL A 201 -0.79 14.72 -21.83
CA VAL A 201 -0.17 15.09 -20.56
C VAL A 201 0.33 16.52 -20.60
N GLU A 202 -0.12 17.34 -19.67
CA GLU A 202 0.39 18.70 -19.48
C GLU A 202 1.75 18.67 -18.78
N ARG A 203 2.72 19.37 -19.36
CA ARG A 203 4.05 19.50 -18.77
C ARG A 203 4.06 20.59 -17.70
N VAL A 204 4.62 20.28 -16.51
CA VAL A 204 4.82 21.24 -15.42
C VAL A 204 6.28 21.24 -14.96
N ASN A 205 6.78 22.41 -14.57
CA ASN A 205 8.15 22.55 -14.06
C ASN A 205 8.29 21.88 -12.70
N LYS A 206 9.48 21.31 -12.45
CA LYS A 206 9.92 20.99 -11.09
C LYS A 206 10.20 22.28 -10.32
N VAL A 207 10.27 22.19 -9.00
CA VAL A 207 10.46 23.35 -8.12
C VAL A 207 11.72 24.16 -8.45
N LEU A 208 12.80 23.49 -8.90
CA LEU A 208 14.07 24.14 -9.25
C LEU A 208 14.18 24.59 -10.70
N GLU A 209 13.18 24.32 -11.54
CA GLU A 209 13.17 24.66 -12.97
C GLU A 209 12.55 26.05 -13.26
N GLY A 210 12.03 26.70 -12.23
CA GLY A 210 11.40 28.02 -12.34
C GLY A 210 9.89 28.00 -12.18
N ARG A 211 9.28 29.19 -12.15
CA ARG A 211 7.83 29.37 -11.97
C ARG A 211 7.11 29.66 -13.30
N PRO A 212 5.83 29.24 -13.45
CA PRO A 212 5.05 28.43 -12.49
C PRO A 212 5.57 26.99 -12.40
N HIS A 213 5.50 26.38 -11.21
CA HIS A 213 5.94 25.03 -10.96
C HIS A 213 4.88 24.23 -10.17
N ILE A 214 5.11 22.95 -9.97
CA ILE A 214 4.14 22.04 -9.35
C ILE A 214 3.64 22.52 -7.97
N VAL A 215 4.46 23.11 -7.12
CA VAL A 215 4.01 23.61 -5.81
C VAL A 215 3.04 24.79 -5.95
N ASP A 216 3.16 25.59 -7.01
CA ASP A 216 2.19 26.64 -7.31
C ASP A 216 0.84 26.03 -7.72
N ALA A 217 0.85 24.99 -8.57
CA ALA A 217 -0.36 24.25 -8.95
C ALA A 217 -1.07 23.60 -7.74
N LEU A 218 -0.30 22.99 -6.83
CA LEU A 218 -0.83 22.41 -5.59
C LEU A 218 -1.50 23.47 -4.71
N LYS A 219 -0.85 24.62 -4.49
CA LYS A 219 -1.39 25.72 -3.68
C LYS A 219 -2.63 26.36 -4.29
N ASN A 220 -2.73 26.36 -5.62
CA ASN A 220 -3.87 26.88 -6.35
C ASN A 220 -5.05 25.88 -6.46
N GLY A 221 -4.90 24.67 -5.85
CA GLY A 221 -5.97 23.66 -5.85
C GLY A 221 -6.23 23.03 -7.22
N VAL A 222 -5.23 23.03 -8.11
CA VAL A 222 -5.33 22.43 -9.47
C VAL A 222 -5.17 20.92 -9.44
N VAL A 223 -4.45 20.39 -8.45
CA VAL A 223 -4.08 18.97 -8.35
C VAL A 223 -4.86 18.28 -7.25
N ASP A 224 -5.47 17.15 -7.56
CA ASP A 224 -6.31 16.36 -6.65
C ASP A 224 -5.65 15.07 -6.16
N LEU A 225 -4.63 14.57 -6.89
CA LEU A 225 -3.91 13.32 -6.57
C LEU A 225 -2.46 13.44 -7.03
N ILE A 226 -1.54 12.84 -6.27
CA ILE A 226 -0.11 12.86 -6.57
C ILE A 226 0.45 11.44 -6.62
N PHE A 227 1.14 11.11 -7.72
CA PHE A 227 2.04 9.96 -7.84
C PHE A 227 3.47 10.47 -8.00
N ASN A 228 4.26 10.33 -6.95
CA ASN A 228 5.63 10.85 -6.93
C ASN A 228 6.62 9.80 -6.46
N THR A 229 7.22 9.06 -7.40
CA THR A 229 8.26 8.09 -7.09
C THR A 229 9.64 8.74 -7.25
N THR A 230 10.52 8.49 -6.28
CA THR A 230 11.85 9.10 -6.23
C THR A 230 12.93 8.05 -6.02
N GLU A 231 14.13 8.31 -6.54
CA GLU A 231 15.30 7.47 -6.32
C GLU A 231 16.51 8.34 -5.96
N GLY A 232 17.21 7.93 -4.91
CA GLY A 232 18.37 8.65 -4.39
C GLY A 232 18.03 9.85 -3.50
N ALA A 233 18.99 10.22 -2.66
CA ALA A 233 18.81 11.25 -1.63
C ALA A 233 18.46 12.64 -2.20
N GLN A 234 19.02 12.99 -3.36
CA GLN A 234 18.76 14.28 -4.00
C GLN A 234 17.30 14.39 -4.48
N ALA A 235 16.77 13.38 -5.18
CA ALA A 235 15.39 13.37 -5.66
C ALA A 235 14.38 13.40 -4.49
N VAL A 236 14.67 12.70 -3.39
CA VAL A 236 13.89 12.77 -2.16
C VAL A 236 13.88 14.17 -1.58
N LYS A 237 15.05 14.85 -1.54
CA LYS A 237 15.17 16.24 -1.06
C LYS A 237 14.40 17.22 -1.95
N ASP A 238 14.54 17.10 -3.27
CA ASP A 238 13.88 17.99 -4.24
C ASP A 238 12.36 17.87 -4.19
N SER A 239 11.83 16.70 -3.87
CA SER A 239 10.38 16.43 -3.72
C SER A 239 9.81 16.83 -2.34
N ARG A 240 10.64 17.34 -1.41
CA ARG A 240 10.21 17.68 -0.04
C ARG A 240 9.06 18.68 -0.01
N SER A 241 9.17 19.76 -0.81
CA SER A 241 8.14 20.80 -0.86
C SER A 241 6.81 20.29 -1.42
N ILE A 242 6.84 19.34 -2.36
CA ILE A 242 5.66 18.68 -2.90
C ILE A 242 4.95 17.91 -1.77
N ARG A 243 5.67 17.06 -1.02
CA ARG A 243 5.10 16.25 0.06
C ARG A 243 4.52 17.10 1.19
N ILE A 244 5.24 18.15 1.63
CA ILE A 244 4.75 19.06 2.69
C ILE A 244 3.50 19.81 2.22
N THR A 245 3.49 20.30 0.97
CA THR A 245 2.32 21.01 0.42
C THR A 245 1.13 20.06 0.26
N ALA A 246 1.36 18.85 -0.25
CA ALA A 246 0.32 17.82 -0.37
C ALA A 246 -0.31 17.50 0.99
N LEU A 247 0.50 17.30 2.04
CA LEU A 247 0.02 17.05 3.39
C LEU A 247 -0.82 18.24 3.91
N ALA A 248 -0.35 19.46 3.74
CA ALA A 248 -1.04 20.68 4.19
C ALA A 248 -2.38 20.89 3.46
N GLN A 249 -2.45 20.57 2.18
CA GLN A 249 -3.65 20.66 1.35
C GLN A 249 -4.54 19.40 1.40
N LYS A 250 -4.12 18.37 2.17
CA LYS A 250 -4.81 17.08 2.28
C LYS A 250 -4.97 16.35 0.92
N ILE A 251 -4.04 16.57 0.01
CA ILE A 251 -4.00 15.90 -1.29
C ILE A 251 -3.33 14.52 -1.10
N PRO A 252 -3.97 13.41 -1.51
CA PRO A 252 -3.34 12.10 -1.44
C PRO A 252 -2.04 12.06 -2.24
N CYS A 253 -0.95 11.63 -1.60
CA CYS A 253 0.36 11.55 -2.22
C CYS A 253 0.91 10.13 -2.07
N ILE A 254 1.06 9.44 -3.19
CA ILE A 254 1.49 8.05 -3.26
C ILE A 254 2.90 8.00 -3.85
N THR A 255 3.80 7.31 -3.16
CA THR A 255 5.23 7.37 -3.43
C THR A 255 5.81 6.07 -4.01
N THR A 256 4.97 5.10 -4.37
CA THR A 256 5.38 3.85 -5.00
C THR A 256 4.52 3.53 -6.22
N ALA A 257 5.10 2.92 -7.25
CA ALA A 257 4.37 2.51 -8.45
C ALA A 257 3.26 1.48 -8.13
N ALA A 258 3.56 0.50 -7.28
CA ALA A 258 2.56 -0.49 -6.84
C ALA A 258 1.39 0.16 -6.10
N GLY A 259 1.67 1.12 -5.20
CA GLY A 259 0.64 1.89 -4.49
C GLY A 259 -0.20 2.74 -5.43
N ALA A 260 0.42 3.38 -6.44
CA ALA A 260 -0.28 4.18 -7.45
C ALA A 260 -1.22 3.33 -8.30
N ARG A 261 -0.77 2.16 -8.78
CA ARG A 261 -1.64 1.22 -9.50
C ARG A 261 -2.81 0.73 -8.65
N ALA A 262 -2.56 0.39 -7.39
CA ALA A 262 -3.59 -0.01 -6.45
C ALA A 262 -4.61 1.12 -6.19
N ALA A 263 -4.15 2.39 -6.16
CA ALA A 263 -5.02 3.54 -6.03
C ALA A 263 -5.91 3.75 -7.27
N VAL A 264 -5.37 3.58 -8.47
CA VAL A 264 -6.16 3.64 -9.72
C VAL A 264 -7.26 2.57 -9.70
N GLN A 265 -6.95 1.34 -9.32
CA GLN A 265 -7.96 0.28 -9.16
C GLN A 265 -9.03 0.64 -8.12
N ALA A 266 -8.63 1.26 -7.00
CA ALA A 266 -9.58 1.71 -5.98
C ALA A 266 -10.51 2.82 -6.51
N ILE A 267 -9.99 3.79 -7.27
CA ILE A 267 -10.79 4.84 -7.92
C ILE A 267 -11.81 4.24 -8.89
N GLU A 268 -11.39 3.28 -9.72
CA GLU A 268 -12.31 2.57 -10.62
C GLU A 268 -13.44 1.86 -9.86
N ALA A 269 -13.11 1.18 -8.75
CA ALA A 269 -14.11 0.52 -7.93
C ALA A 269 -15.10 1.50 -7.29
N LEU A 270 -14.63 2.68 -6.86
CA LEU A 270 -15.49 3.75 -6.33
C LEU A 270 -16.44 4.27 -7.39
N ARG A 271 -15.97 4.51 -8.61
CA ARG A 271 -16.80 4.99 -9.73
C ARG A 271 -17.78 3.95 -10.26
N ALA A 272 -17.44 2.68 -10.17
CA ALA A 272 -18.29 1.58 -10.65
C ALA A 272 -19.50 1.24 -9.76
N GLY A 273 -19.74 1.98 -8.70
CA GLY A 273 -20.89 1.77 -7.81
C GLY A 273 -20.53 1.87 -6.33
N GLY A 274 -19.31 2.32 -6.02
CA GLY A 274 -18.85 2.56 -4.65
C GLY A 274 -18.54 1.29 -3.87
N VAL A 275 -18.53 1.43 -2.56
CA VAL A 275 -18.24 0.34 -1.61
C VAL A 275 -19.42 0.13 -0.67
N GLU A 276 -19.77 -1.13 -0.45
CA GLU A 276 -20.84 -1.51 0.46
C GLU A 276 -20.28 -1.80 1.86
N VAL A 277 -21.09 -1.55 2.89
CA VAL A 277 -20.76 -1.90 4.28
C VAL A 277 -21.33 -3.28 4.58
N ALA A 278 -20.49 -4.17 5.08
CA ALA A 278 -20.88 -5.50 5.54
C ALA A 278 -20.23 -5.78 6.90
N SER A 279 -20.88 -6.63 7.71
CA SER A 279 -20.27 -7.04 8.98
C SER A 279 -19.07 -7.96 8.71
N LEU A 280 -18.03 -7.86 9.55
CA LEU A 280 -16.87 -8.76 9.43
C LEU A 280 -17.28 -10.24 9.47
N GLN A 281 -18.27 -10.57 10.30
CA GLN A 281 -18.76 -11.93 10.46
C GLN A 281 -19.40 -12.50 9.19
N SER A 282 -20.01 -11.66 8.35
CA SER A 282 -20.65 -12.11 7.11
C SER A 282 -19.66 -12.67 6.08
N TYR A 283 -18.39 -12.31 6.17
CA TYR A 283 -17.34 -12.87 5.30
C TYR A 283 -16.91 -14.28 5.69
N PHE A 284 -17.32 -14.77 6.88
CA PHE A 284 -17.01 -16.10 7.41
C PHE A 284 -18.26 -16.96 7.64
N ALA A 285 -19.44 -16.42 7.38
CA ALA A 285 -20.68 -17.19 7.41
C ALA A 285 -20.76 -18.01 6.11
N ASN A 286 -20.59 -19.33 6.22
CA ASN A 286 -20.86 -20.29 5.14
C ASN A 286 -22.35 -20.57 5.07
#